data_2367aed978e1f50b8b306c1f1d292076
#
_entry.id   2367aed978e1f50b8b306c1f1d292076
#
_cell.length_a   1.000
_cell.length_b   1.000
_cell.length_c   1.000
_cell.angle_alpha   90.00
_cell.angle_beta   90.00
_cell.angle_gamma   90.00
#
_symmetry.space_group_name_H-M   'P 1'
#
loop_
_entity.id
_entity.type
_entity.pdbx_description
1 polymer ?
#
loop_
_entity_poly.entity_id
_entity_poly.type
_entity_poly.pdbx_seq_one_letter_code
_entity_poly.pdbx_strand_id
1 'polypeptide(L)'
;MKKSVLFLINGLGIEKAGSYSISIDQCMPQLAKIKETSYFTSAIINSLEYRSAYEAFFLGDTYKRELQYIHDNILNDTVKNNATFQSLKNHLDNPDTRLHVFVEPTNNKVVEEVNSLVKSLELDDKREVYLHLLLTQQTVNEYQNLIDVVNYIKYHLSSCITVGFILGKEVFPLELTKDDYDMAKRLFFYCSVERWIDTGQKLMDLKNSNVRPCEAPGFCAVNSCALKNGDAILFFNTKRTNYDNLIKSIVDQEKEIYKTDNVNLPFYSLIHLDTKYEIPFFAESVFYENNLASLLAKANKKALIISSDKNIQLVNFLANGLNYINNPNIQFMKLDNPYLNSLENIQTLIDQSPYELIIFDYHMDVSGTINDLKAQLSQIDVVLGMVANVCVNKHSLFITSLYGIKKMLPLAQYNGEMVTIDYEMQIPIFFFDYSYPRSKYGLRPGETNDILHTALRCIWDTNSIGSLIYTKGILNNIFGKK
;
A
#
# COMPACT_ATOMS: atom_id res chain seq x y z
N MET A 1 -28.60 18.94 6.17
CA MET A 1 -27.50 19.14 5.18
C MET A 1 -27.35 17.85 4.37
N LYS A 2 -27.19 17.94 3.06
CA LYS A 2 -26.92 16.77 2.22
C LYS A 2 -25.52 16.24 2.51
N LYS A 3 -25.38 14.93 2.61
CA LYS A 3 -24.11 14.27 2.86
C LYS A 3 -23.74 13.31 1.73
N SER A 4 -22.48 12.97 1.63
CA SER A 4 -21.97 11.92 0.74
C SER A 4 -21.46 10.76 1.59
N VAL A 5 -21.99 9.58 1.34
CA VAL A 5 -21.61 8.36 2.02
C VAL A 5 -20.92 7.45 1.00
N LEU A 6 -19.68 7.08 1.29
CA LEU A 6 -18.94 6.05 0.56
C LEU A 6 -18.95 4.77 1.38
N PHE A 7 -19.41 3.71 0.78
CA PHE A 7 -19.41 2.39 1.37
C PHE A 7 -18.44 1.50 0.59
N LEU A 8 -17.22 1.37 1.10
CA LEU A 8 -16.15 0.60 0.49
C LEU A 8 -16.24 -0.85 0.97
N ILE A 9 -16.38 -1.77 0.03
CA ILE A 9 -16.37 -3.22 0.26
C ILE A 9 -15.13 -3.76 -0.45
N ASN A 10 -13.97 -3.62 0.19
CA ASN A 10 -12.70 -3.97 -0.41
C ASN A 10 -12.61 -5.48 -0.63
N GLY A 11 -12.46 -5.85 -1.89
CA GLY A 11 -12.60 -7.20 -2.40
C GLY A 11 -13.83 -7.41 -3.29
N LEU A 12 -14.76 -6.43 -3.38
CA LEU A 12 -15.90 -6.50 -4.29
C LEU A 12 -15.42 -6.32 -5.74
N GLY A 13 -15.49 -7.40 -6.54
CA GLY A 13 -15.17 -7.39 -7.97
C GLY A 13 -16.40 -7.29 -8.86
N ILE A 14 -16.18 -7.20 -10.17
CA ILE A 14 -17.24 -7.32 -11.18
C ILE A 14 -17.46 -8.81 -11.43
N GLU A 15 -18.61 -9.30 -11.02
CA GLU A 15 -18.97 -10.71 -11.10
C GLU A 15 -19.04 -11.20 -12.57
N LYS A 16 -18.26 -12.23 -12.90
CA LYS A 16 -18.47 -13.04 -14.10
C LYS A 16 -18.93 -14.41 -13.63
N ALA A 17 -20.10 -14.84 -14.09
CA ALA A 17 -20.68 -16.12 -13.74
C ALA A 17 -19.70 -17.28 -13.97
N GLY A 18 -19.39 -18.04 -12.92
CA GLY A 18 -18.56 -19.23 -12.96
C GLY A 18 -18.93 -20.17 -11.80
N SER A 19 -18.80 -21.48 -12.03
CA SER A 19 -19.29 -22.53 -11.12
C SER A 19 -18.63 -22.59 -9.74
N TYR A 20 -17.61 -21.76 -9.45
CA TYR A 20 -16.87 -21.75 -8.20
C TYR A 20 -16.75 -20.35 -7.56
N SER A 21 -17.41 -19.31 -8.11
CA SER A 21 -17.43 -17.98 -7.50
C SER A 21 -18.45 -17.94 -6.36
N ILE A 22 -18.10 -17.25 -5.25
CA ILE A 22 -19.10 -16.90 -4.27
C ILE A 22 -20.04 -15.90 -4.94
N SER A 23 -21.31 -16.26 -5.10
CA SER A 23 -22.30 -15.34 -5.62
C SER A 23 -22.51 -14.22 -4.59
N ILE A 24 -22.03 -13.02 -4.90
CA ILE A 24 -22.20 -11.85 -4.06
C ILE A 24 -23.70 -11.57 -3.85
N ASP A 25 -24.50 -11.70 -4.89
CA ASP A 25 -25.94 -11.47 -4.81
C ASP A 25 -26.65 -12.42 -3.83
N GLN A 26 -26.15 -13.65 -3.68
CA GLN A 26 -26.70 -14.61 -2.68
C GLN A 26 -26.30 -14.24 -1.25
N CYS A 27 -25.11 -13.70 -1.06
CA CYS A 27 -24.60 -13.34 0.26
C CYS A 27 -24.99 -11.92 0.67
N MET A 28 -25.33 -11.05 -0.29
CA MET A 28 -25.60 -9.62 -0.09
C MET A 28 -26.93 -9.21 -0.76
N PRO A 29 -28.08 -9.66 -0.23
CA PRO A 29 -29.40 -9.36 -0.81
C PRO A 29 -29.76 -7.87 -0.78
N GLN A 30 -29.22 -7.06 0.15
CA GLN A 30 -29.44 -5.61 0.14
C GLN A 30 -28.68 -4.95 -0.99
N LEU A 31 -27.41 -5.36 -1.22
CA LEU A 31 -26.65 -4.90 -2.37
C LEU A 31 -27.33 -5.26 -3.67
N ALA A 32 -27.88 -6.47 -3.81
CA ALA A 32 -28.63 -6.91 -4.99
C ALA A 32 -29.80 -5.98 -5.29
N LYS A 33 -30.60 -5.61 -4.28
CA LYS A 33 -31.70 -4.64 -4.43
C LYS A 33 -31.21 -3.26 -4.84
N ILE A 34 -30.09 -2.79 -4.26
CA ILE A 34 -29.51 -1.48 -4.58
C ILE A 34 -29.03 -1.45 -6.02
N LYS A 35 -28.43 -2.54 -6.53
CA LYS A 35 -28.01 -2.65 -7.94
C LYS A 35 -29.14 -2.34 -8.91
N GLU A 36 -30.38 -2.78 -8.65
CA GLU A 36 -31.53 -2.56 -9.52
C GLU A 36 -31.91 -1.08 -9.65
N THR A 37 -31.71 -0.30 -8.60
CA THR A 37 -32.15 1.11 -8.51
C THR A 37 -31.02 2.11 -8.68
N SER A 38 -29.77 1.70 -8.51
CA SER A 38 -28.58 2.56 -8.60
C SER A 38 -28.11 2.80 -10.02
N TYR A 39 -27.33 3.86 -10.23
CA TYR A 39 -26.45 3.94 -11.39
C TYR A 39 -25.33 2.92 -11.25
N PHE A 40 -24.87 2.40 -12.36
CA PHE A 40 -23.74 1.50 -12.42
C PHE A 40 -22.67 2.00 -13.38
N THR A 41 -21.42 1.94 -12.98
CA THR A 41 -20.24 2.08 -13.82
C THR A 41 -19.10 1.27 -13.22
N SER A 42 -17.92 1.32 -13.83
CA SER A 42 -16.71 0.71 -13.31
C SER A 42 -15.57 1.72 -13.25
N ALA A 43 -14.64 1.50 -12.34
CA ALA A 43 -13.34 2.17 -12.35
C ALA A 43 -12.22 1.17 -12.58
N ILE A 44 -11.12 1.67 -13.15
CA ILE A 44 -9.89 0.90 -13.33
C ILE A 44 -8.99 1.18 -12.12
N ILE A 45 -8.49 0.12 -11.50
CA ILE A 45 -7.48 0.23 -10.47
C ILE A 45 -6.09 0.12 -11.11
N ASN A 46 -5.17 0.92 -10.62
CA ASN A 46 -3.82 1.02 -11.19
C ASN A 46 -2.85 0.00 -10.58
N SER A 47 -3.25 -0.69 -9.54
CA SER A 47 -2.45 -1.70 -8.85
C SER A 47 -3.35 -2.72 -8.17
N LEU A 48 -2.95 -3.98 -8.21
CA LEU A 48 -3.58 -5.06 -7.46
C LEU A 48 -3.15 -5.12 -6.00
N GLU A 49 -2.20 -4.27 -5.60
CA GLU A 49 -1.74 -4.19 -4.24
C GLU A 49 -2.70 -3.36 -3.41
N TYR A 50 -3.13 -3.95 -2.30
CA TYR A 50 -4.00 -3.34 -1.30
C TYR A 50 -3.61 -1.91 -0.93
N ARG A 51 -2.34 -1.69 -0.55
CA ARG A 51 -1.83 -0.39 -0.12
C ARG A 51 -1.86 0.64 -1.25
N SER A 52 -1.39 0.26 -2.44
CA SER A 52 -1.36 1.15 -3.60
C SER A 52 -2.76 1.61 -4.03
N ALA A 53 -3.78 0.79 -3.80
CA ALA A 53 -5.17 1.17 -4.05
C ALA A 53 -5.66 2.26 -3.09
N TYR A 54 -5.32 2.17 -1.80
CA TYR A 54 -5.60 3.21 -0.82
C TYR A 54 -4.82 4.50 -1.10
N GLU A 55 -3.56 4.39 -1.49
CA GLU A 55 -2.73 5.53 -1.87
C GLU A 55 -3.34 6.27 -3.06
N ALA A 56 -3.74 5.57 -4.12
CA ALA A 56 -4.41 6.16 -5.27
C ALA A 56 -5.73 6.85 -4.88
N PHE A 57 -6.50 6.26 -3.99
CA PHE A 57 -7.77 6.81 -3.54
C PHE A 57 -7.62 8.10 -2.71
N PHE A 58 -6.71 8.11 -1.73
CA PHE A 58 -6.56 9.23 -0.80
C PHE A 58 -5.60 10.32 -1.29
N LEU A 59 -4.59 9.97 -2.07
CA LEU A 59 -3.53 10.88 -2.52
C LEU A 59 -3.68 11.31 -3.99
N GLY A 60 -4.47 10.57 -4.77
CA GLY A 60 -4.66 10.82 -6.19
C GLY A 60 -3.45 10.42 -7.06
N ASP A 61 -3.41 10.93 -8.32
CA ASP A 61 -2.40 10.54 -9.31
C ASP A 61 -0.97 11.01 -8.99
N THR A 62 -0.79 11.86 -7.99
CA THR A 62 0.52 12.38 -7.60
C THR A 62 1.48 11.29 -7.12
N TYR A 63 0.96 10.19 -6.58
CA TYR A 63 1.79 9.04 -6.16
C TYR A 63 2.59 8.41 -7.31
N LYS A 64 1.98 8.23 -8.48
CA LYS A 64 2.69 7.73 -9.67
C LYS A 64 3.81 8.67 -10.11
N ARG A 65 3.61 9.99 -9.92
CA ARG A 65 4.61 11.00 -10.28
C ARG A 65 5.82 10.94 -9.36
N GLU A 66 5.65 10.64 -8.07
CA GLU A 66 6.78 10.53 -7.13
C GLU A 66 7.73 9.40 -7.52
N LEU A 67 7.22 8.18 -7.75
CA LEU A 67 8.03 7.04 -8.18
C LEU A 67 8.65 7.27 -9.57
N GLN A 68 7.87 7.81 -10.51
CA GLN A 68 8.37 8.12 -11.85
C GLN A 68 9.44 9.21 -11.79
N TYR A 69 9.23 10.26 -11.00
CA TYR A 69 10.19 11.34 -10.80
C TYR A 69 11.52 10.82 -10.23
N ILE A 70 11.50 9.98 -9.21
CA ILE A 70 12.72 9.39 -8.63
C ILE A 70 13.41 8.49 -9.63
N HIS A 71 12.66 7.64 -10.31
CA HIS A 71 13.17 6.74 -11.34
C HIS A 71 13.87 7.54 -12.44
N ASP A 72 13.24 8.58 -12.97
CA ASP A 72 13.79 9.45 -13.99
C ASP A 72 15.03 10.20 -13.48
N ASN A 73 15.03 10.66 -12.22
CA ASN A 73 16.19 11.32 -11.64
C ASN A 73 17.40 10.40 -11.48
N ILE A 74 17.18 9.15 -11.09
CA ILE A 74 18.26 8.15 -10.99
C ILE A 74 18.81 7.83 -12.38
N LEU A 75 17.94 7.55 -13.35
CA LEU A 75 18.35 7.19 -14.71
C LEU A 75 19.04 8.33 -15.45
N ASN A 76 18.61 9.57 -15.22
CA ASN A 76 19.18 10.76 -15.85
C ASN A 76 20.31 11.42 -15.05
N ASP A 77 20.77 10.77 -13.97
CA ASP A 77 21.83 11.26 -13.08
C ASP A 77 21.53 12.63 -12.41
N THR A 78 20.28 13.05 -12.44
CA THR A 78 19.84 14.32 -11.82
C THR A 78 19.64 14.21 -10.30
N VAL A 79 19.62 12.98 -9.78
CA VAL A 79 19.60 12.70 -8.34
C VAL A 79 20.75 13.37 -7.59
N LYS A 80 21.87 13.65 -8.26
CA LYS A 80 23.03 14.38 -7.70
C LYS A 80 22.68 15.78 -7.18
N ASN A 81 21.61 16.39 -7.65
CA ASN A 81 21.16 17.72 -7.21
C ASN A 81 20.30 17.65 -5.94
N ASN A 82 19.95 16.45 -5.49
CA ASN A 82 19.11 16.24 -4.32
C ASN A 82 19.91 16.43 -3.01
N ALA A 83 19.37 17.18 -2.05
CA ALA A 83 20.05 17.48 -0.79
C ALA A 83 20.32 16.23 0.06
N THR A 84 19.38 15.27 0.10
CA THR A 84 19.54 14.00 0.82
C THR A 84 20.60 13.13 0.17
N PHE A 85 20.64 13.09 -1.18
CA PHE A 85 21.70 12.41 -1.91
C PHE A 85 23.07 12.99 -1.60
N GLN A 86 23.20 14.32 -1.60
CA GLN A 86 24.44 14.99 -1.22
C GLN A 86 24.85 14.72 0.24
N SER A 87 23.88 14.66 1.15
CA SER A 87 24.14 14.28 2.55
C SER A 87 24.70 12.85 2.65
N LEU A 88 24.12 11.89 1.92
CA LEU A 88 24.64 10.52 1.84
C LEU A 88 26.05 10.50 1.23
N LYS A 89 26.26 11.20 0.10
CA LYS A 89 27.56 11.28 -0.55
C LYS A 89 28.64 11.84 0.38
N ASN A 90 28.36 12.97 1.03
CA ASN A 90 29.29 13.60 1.99
C ASN A 90 29.61 12.67 3.17
N HIS A 91 28.64 11.88 3.63
CA HIS A 91 28.89 10.89 4.69
C HIS A 91 29.81 9.78 4.19
N LEU A 92 29.65 9.33 2.95
CA LEU A 92 30.49 8.32 2.32
C LEU A 92 31.86 8.84 1.86
N ASP A 93 32.15 10.13 1.92
CA ASP A 93 33.50 10.67 1.64
C ASP A 93 34.53 10.19 2.68
N ASN A 94 34.09 9.79 3.87
CA ASN A 94 34.96 9.15 4.84
C ASN A 94 35.36 7.73 4.35
N PRO A 95 36.67 7.43 4.16
CA PRO A 95 37.13 6.15 3.57
C PRO A 95 36.77 4.91 4.38
N ASP A 96 36.52 5.05 5.66
CA ASP A 96 36.20 3.93 6.55
C ASP A 96 34.71 3.56 6.58
N THR A 97 33.84 4.36 5.92
CA THR A 97 32.40 4.11 5.86
C THR A 97 32.02 3.22 4.68
N ARG A 98 31.03 2.37 4.86
CA ARG A 98 30.48 1.50 3.83
C ARG A 98 29.01 1.82 3.61
N LEU A 99 28.50 1.48 2.44
CA LEU A 99 27.11 1.62 2.11
C LEU A 99 26.39 0.27 2.16
N HIS A 100 25.37 0.18 2.98
CA HIS A 100 24.48 -0.95 3.09
C HIS A 100 23.12 -0.60 2.47
N VAL A 101 22.77 -1.22 1.34
CA VAL A 101 21.52 -0.95 0.60
C VAL A 101 20.54 -2.09 0.83
N PHE A 102 19.42 -1.82 1.46
CA PHE A 102 18.31 -2.76 1.61
C PHE A 102 17.33 -2.57 0.45
N VAL A 103 17.03 -3.65 -0.26
CA VAL A 103 16.17 -3.64 -1.44
C VAL A 103 15.16 -4.78 -1.41
N GLU A 104 13.93 -4.52 -1.87
CA GLU A 104 12.95 -5.56 -2.17
C GLU A 104 13.15 -6.05 -3.60
N PRO A 105 13.71 -7.25 -3.82
CA PRO A 105 14.13 -7.73 -5.15
C PRO A 105 12.92 -8.26 -5.92
N THR A 106 12.17 -7.37 -6.57
CA THR A 106 10.99 -7.75 -7.36
C THR A 106 11.35 -8.19 -8.77
N ASN A 107 12.40 -7.61 -9.36
CA ASN A 107 12.91 -7.93 -10.70
C ASN A 107 14.30 -7.33 -10.92
N ASN A 108 14.92 -7.64 -12.06
CA ASN A 108 16.26 -7.15 -12.40
C ASN A 108 16.33 -5.63 -12.55
N LYS A 109 15.25 -4.97 -12.99
CA LYS A 109 15.20 -3.52 -13.19
C LYS A 109 15.48 -2.75 -11.88
N VAL A 110 14.92 -3.19 -10.75
CA VAL A 110 15.17 -2.57 -9.44
C VAL A 110 16.67 -2.63 -9.09
N VAL A 111 17.32 -3.75 -9.42
CA VAL A 111 18.76 -3.93 -9.18
C VAL A 111 19.61 -3.05 -10.11
N GLU A 112 19.19 -2.87 -11.35
CA GLU A 112 19.83 -1.94 -12.31
C GLU A 112 19.73 -0.49 -11.81
N GLU A 113 18.61 -0.10 -11.25
CA GLU A 113 18.40 1.22 -10.65
C GLU A 113 19.31 1.44 -9.43
N VAL A 114 19.46 0.43 -8.57
CA VAL A 114 20.45 0.46 -7.47
C VAL A 114 21.86 0.67 -8.01
N ASN A 115 22.24 -0.07 -9.05
CA ASN A 115 23.55 0.05 -9.68
C ASN A 115 23.78 1.46 -10.27
N SER A 116 22.74 2.04 -10.88
CA SER A 116 22.79 3.40 -11.42
C SER A 116 22.96 4.44 -10.31
N LEU A 117 22.21 4.29 -9.20
CA LEU A 117 22.35 5.16 -8.04
C LEU A 117 23.75 5.06 -7.42
N VAL A 118 24.28 3.84 -7.25
CA VAL A 118 25.64 3.62 -6.73
C VAL A 118 26.70 4.26 -7.63
N LYS A 119 26.56 4.15 -8.95
CA LYS A 119 27.44 4.84 -9.91
C LYS A 119 27.36 6.35 -9.78
N SER A 120 26.17 6.91 -9.55
CA SER A 120 25.97 8.36 -9.34
C SER A 120 26.65 8.89 -8.08
N LEU A 121 26.89 8.03 -7.08
CA LEU A 121 27.64 8.39 -5.88
C LEU A 121 29.13 8.61 -6.15
N GLU A 122 29.65 8.14 -7.29
CA GLU A 122 31.05 8.30 -7.70
C GLU A 122 32.03 7.80 -6.63
N LEU A 123 31.69 6.68 -6.00
CA LEU A 123 32.54 6.07 -4.99
C LEU A 123 33.83 5.53 -5.63
N ASP A 124 34.94 5.62 -4.89
CA ASP A 124 36.20 5.00 -5.31
C ASP A 124 36.00 3.48 -5.56
N ASP A 125 36.73 2.93 -6.52
CA ASP A 125 36.67 1.50 -6.90
C ASP A 125 36.95 0.54 -5.72
N LYS A 126 37.52 1.02 -4.64
CA LYS A 126 37.80 0.27 -3.41
C LYS A 126 36.64 0.26 -2.42
N ARG A 127 35.58 1.04 -2.68
CA ARG A 127 34.43 1.13 -1.79
C ARG A 127 33.54 -0.07 -1.93
N GLU A 128 33.24 -0.68 -0.80
CA GLU A 128 32.31 -1.80 -0.73
C GLU A 128 30.88 -1.32 -0.52
N VAL A 129 29.99 -1.77 -1.39
CA VAL A 129 28.55 -1.60 -1.27
C VAL A 129 27.91 -2.95 -1.05
N TYR A 130 27.22 -3.10 0.05
CA TYR A 130 26.53 -4.34 0.41
C TYR A 130 25.04 -4.25 0.07
N LEU A 131 24.58 -5.09 -0.84
CA LEU A 131 23.18 -5.18 -1.25
C LEU A 131 22.47 -6.26 -0.41
N HIS A 132 21.56 -5.84 0.45
CA HIS A 132 20.75 -6.71 1.29
C HIS A 132 19.38 -6.93 0.67
N LEU A 133 18.94 -8.18 0.57
CA LEU A 133 17.68 -8.54 -0.08
C LEU A 133 16.60 -8.79 0.97
N LEU A 134 15.55 -7.97 0.95
CA LEU A 134 14.34 -8.13 1.75
C LEU A 134 13.29 -8.86 0.93
N LEU A 135 13.04 -10.13 1.25
CA LEU A 135 12.11 -10.97 0.51
C LEU A 135 10.68 -10.69 0.98
N THR A 136 9.84 -10.23 0.06
CA THR A 136 8.44 -9.83 0.34
C THR A 136 7.41 -10.73 -0.31
N GLN A 137 7.84 -11.66 -1.15
CA GLN A 137 6.99 -12.53 -1.94
C GLN A 137 6.26 -13.53 -1.04
N GLN A 138 4.97 -13.73 -1.32
CA GLN A 138 4.07 -14.53 -0.49
C GLN A 138 3.96 -15.99 -0.93
N THR A 139 4.43 -16.33 -2.11
CA THR A 139 4.31 -17.67 -2.66
C THR A 139 5.66 -18.32 -2.94
N VAL A 140 5.76 -19.62 -2.69
CA VAL A 140 6.97 -20.41 -2.92
C VAL A 140 7.40 -20.43 -4.40
N ASN A 141 6.46 -20.27 -5.32
CA ASN A 141 6.75 -20.24 -6.76
C ASN A 141 7.60 -19.02 -7.17
N GLU A 142 7.56 -17.94 -6.41
CA GLU A 142 8.29 -16.70 -6.70
C GLU A 142 9.80 -16.81 -6.42
N TYR A 143 10.26 -17.90 -5.77
CA TYR A 143 11.71 -18.13 -5.59
C TYR A 143 12.49 -18.19 -6.90
N GLN A 144 11.86 -18.63 -8.02
CA GLN A 144 12.56 -18.67 -9.28
C GLN A 144 12.99 -17.26 -9.72
N ASN A 145 12.10 -16.28 -9.60
CA ASN A 145 12.42 -14.89 -9.91
C ASN A 145 13.54 -14.35 -8.98
N LEU A 146 13.52 -14.72 -7.71
CA LEU A 146 14.55 -14.30 -6.75
C LEU A 146 15.93 -14.92 -7.08
N ILE A 147 15.96 -16.17 -7.50
CA ILE A 147 17.19 -16.83 -7.96
C ILE A 147 17.73 -16.14 -9.21
N ASP A 148 16.87 -15.78 -10.15
CA ASP A 148 17.25 -15.07 -11.36
C ASP A 148 17.82 -13.68 -11.03
N VAL A 149 17.22 -12.95 -10.06
CA VAL A 149 17.73 -11.66 -9.58
C VAL A 149 19.10 -11.81 -8.91
N VAL A 150 19.29 -12.81 -8.05
CA VAL A 150 20.58 -13.07 -7.38
C VAL A 150 21.67 -13.41 -8.40
N ASN A 151 21.34 -14.21 -9.40
CA ASN A 151 22.26 -14.53 -10.49
C ASN A 151 22.58 -13.29 -11.33
N TYR A 152 21.58 -12.43 -11.59
CA TYR A 152 21.77 -11.16 -12.28
C TYR A 152 22.76 -10.25 -11.53
N ILE A 153 22.60 -10.10 -10.20
CA ILE A 153 23.52 -9.34 -9.35
C ILE A 153 24.95 -9.84 -9.52
N LYS A 154 25.14 -11.15 -9.45
CA LYS A 154 26.45 -11.79 -9.50
C LYS A 154 27.20 -11.54 -10.82
N TYR A 155 26.50 -11.43 -11.95
CA TYR A 155 27.13 -11.39 -13.27
C TYR A 155 27.07 -10.03 -13.95
N HIS A 156 26.22 -9.10 -13.52
CA HIS A 156 25.92 -7.88 -14.27
C HIS A 156 26.16 -6.59 -13.49
N LEU A 157 26.31 -6.65 -12.15
CA LEU A 157 26.54 -5.43 -11.38
C LEU A 157 28.02 -5.03 -11.32
N SER A 158 28.25 -3.79 -10.88
CA SER A 158 29.59 -3.27 -10.60
C SER A 158 30.34 -4.16 -9.60
N SER A 159 31.61 -4.33 -9.76
CA SER A 159 32.49 -5.15 -8.88
C SER A 159 32.51 -4.67 -7.43
N CYS A 160 32.12 -3.41 -7.18
CA CYS A 160 32.01 -2.87 -5.81
C CYS A 160 30.71 -3.29 -5.10
N ILE A 161 29.72 -3.87 -5.79
CA ILE A 161 28.45 -4.30 -5.21
C ILE A 161 28.50 -5.79 -4.88
N THR A 162 28.31 -6.10 -3.62
CA THR A 162 28.32 -7.48 -3.10
C THR A 162 26.98 -7.79 -2.43
N VAL A 163 26.46 -9.01 -2.67
CA VAL A 163 25.27 -9.48 -1.93
C VAL A 163 25.65 -9.66 -0.46
N GLY A 164 24.85 -9.04 0.41
CA GLY A 164 25.04 -9.07 1.84
C GLY A 164 24.11 -10.04 2.55
N PHE A 165 23.16 -9.51 3.33
CA PHE A 165 22.14 -10.30 4.02
C PHE A 165 20.95 -10.59 3.09
N ILE A 166 20.32 -11.74 3.30
CA ILE A 166 19.07 -12.13 2.64
C ILE A 166 18.13 -12.59 3.74
N LEU A 167 16.94 -11.98 3.84
CA LEU A 167 15.97 -12.32 4.87
C LEU A 167 14.55 -12.01 4.41
N GLY A 168 13.59 -12.77 4.92
CA GLY A 168 12.17 -12.51 4.75
C GLY A 168 11.75 -11.25 5.51
N LYS A 169 10.88 -10.44 4.93
CA LYS A 169 10.38 -9.22 5.56
C LYS A 169 9.60 -9.49 6.86
N GLU A 170 8.93 -10.64 6.95
CA GLU A 170 8.10 -11.04 8.09
C GLU A 170 8.90 -11.72 9.21
N VAL A 171 10.23 -11.86 9.06
CA VAL A 171 11.11 -12.46 10.08
C VAL A 171 11.10 -11.65 11.39
N PHE A 172 10.90 -10.33 11.32
CA PHE A 172 10.78 -9.49 12.50
C PHE A 172 9.31 -9.15 12.75
N PRO A 173 8.66 -9.77 13.78
CA PRO A 173 7.26 -9.54 14.11
C PRO A 173 7.02 -8.12 14.68
N LEU A 174 5.74 -7.72 14.79
CA LEU A 174 5.35 -6.41 15.33
C LEU A 174 5.86 -6.16 16.75
N GLU A 175 5.93 -7.21 17.56
CA GLU A 175 6.52 -7.17 18.90
C GLU A 175 7.78 -8.03 18.89
N LEU A 176 8.94 -7.39 18.96
CA LEU A 176 10.23 -8.05 18.97
C LEU A 176 10.46 -8.72 20.32
N THR A 177 10.76 -10.00 20.28
CA THR A 177 11.17 -10.81 21.43
C THR A 177 12.70 -10.74 21.65
N LYS A 178 13.18 -11.28 22.75
CA LYS A 178 14.62 -11.41 22.98
C LYS A 178 15.31 -12.24 21.90
N ASP A 179 14.65 -13.31 21.43
CA ASP A 179 15.22 -14.19 20.39
C ASP A 179 15.31 -13.45 19.03
N ASP A 180 14.37 -12.55 18.73
CA ASP A 180 14.42 -11.72 17.53
C ASP A 180 15.59 -10.72 17.60
N TYR A 181 15.85 -10.13 18.75
CA TYR A 181 17.01 -9.27 18.97
C TYR A 181 18.33 -10.05 18.88
N ASP A 182 18.40 -11.25 19.45
CA ASP A 182 19.58 -12.11 19.35
C ASP A 182 19.83 -12.55 17.90
N MET A 183 18.77 -12.80 17.14
CA MET A 183 18.87 -13.09 15.71
C MET A 183 19.36 -11.86 14.92
N ALA A 184 18.79 -10.67 15.16
CA ALA A 184 19.23 -9.43 14.54
C ALA A 184 20.71 -9.15 14.82
N LYS A 185 21.17 -9.34 16.05
CA LYS A 185 22.55 -9.19 16.46
C LYS A 185 23.49 -10.11 15.70
N ARG A 186 23.13 -11.39 15.60
CA ARG A 186 23.92 -12.37 14.83
C ARG A 186 23.93 -12.07 13.35
N LEU A 187 22.81 -11.61 12.79
CA LEU A 187 22.69 -11.30 11.36
C LEU A 187 23.44 -10.01 11.01
N PHE A 188 23.10 -8.90 11.65
CA PHE A 188 23.56 -7.59 11.21
C PHE A 188 24.94 -7.20 11.75
N PHE A 189 25.29 -7.56 12.98
CA PHE A 189 26.50 -7.05 13.62
C PHE A 189 27.62 -8.07 13.73
N TYR A 190 27.33 -9.37 13.67
CA TYR A 190 28.36 -10.41 13.76
C TYR A 190 28.48 -11.25 12.49
N CYS A 191 27.53 -11.20 11.57
CA CYS A 191 27.45 -12.13 10.44
C CYS A 191 27.66 -13.60 10.87
N SER A 192 27.18 -13.96 12.07
CA SER A 192 27.36 -15.28 12.68
C SER A 192 26.19 -16.25 12.43
N VAL A 193 25.30 -15.86 11.48
CA VAL A 193 24.28 -16.74 10.92
C VAL A 193 24.86 -17.63 9.81
N GLU A 194 24.03 -18.51 9.28
CA GLU A 194 24.41 -19.38 8.17
C GLU A 194 24.97 -18.56 6.98
N ARG A 195 26.12 -18.98 6.45
CA ARG A 195 26.78 -18.34 5.32
C ARG A 195 26.79 -19.25 4.10
N TRP A 196 26.47 -18.71 2.96
CA TRP A 196 26.36 -19.43 1.71
C TRP A 196 27.25 -18.85 0.61
N ILE A 197 28.04 -19.71 -0.05
CA ILE A 197 28.82 -19.35 -1.25
C ILE A 197 27.89 -19.17 -2.42
N ASP A 198 26.89 -20.05 -2.55
CA ASP A 198 25.85 -19.99 -3.58
C ASP A 198 24.50 -19.65 -2.93
N THR A 199 24.17 -18.36 -2.95
CA THR A 199 22.92 -17.84 -2.42
C THR A 199 21.70 -18.29 -3.23
N GLY A 200 21.88 -18.57 -4.54
CA GLY A 200 20.83 -19.13 -5.38
C GLY A 200 20.46 -20.55 -4.97
N GLN A 201 21.46 -21.37 -4.60
CA GLN A 201 21.22 -22.71 -4.08
C GLN A 201 20.45 -22.67 -2.75
N LYS A 202 20.79 -21.74 -1.84
CA LYS A 202 20.05 -21.58 -0.58
C LYS A 202 18.58 -21.21 -0.83
N LEU A 203 18.31 -20.32 -1.75
CA LEU A 203 16.94 -19.97 -2.13
C LEU A 203 16.18 -21.17 -2.70
N MET A 204 16.87 -22.03 -3.48
CA MET A 204 16.29 -23.28 -3.98
C MET A 204 15.97 -24.26 -2.85
N ASP A 205 16.85 -24.37 -1.85
CA ASP A 205 16.64 -25.24 -0.68
C ASP A 205 15.42 -24.76 0.15
N LEU A 206 15.25 -23.44 0.32
CA LEU A 206 14.08 -22.85 0.98
C LEU A 206 12.80 -23.12 0.18
N LYS A 207 12.86 -23.01 -1.15
CA LYS A 207 11.75 -23.38 -2.04
C LYS A 207 11.35 -24.84 -1.84
N ASN A 208 12.33 -25.76 -1.86
CA ASN A 208 12.09 -27.18 -1.69
C ASN A 208 11.57 -27.54 -0.28
N SER A 209 11.90 -26.73 0.72
CA SER A 209 11.39 -26.86 2.08
C SER A 209 10.02 -26.18 2.28
N ASN A 210 9.42 -25.66 1.22
CA ASN A 210 8.12 -25.00 1.22
C ASN A 210 8.03 -23.79 2.18
N VAL A 211 9.14 -23.10 2.43
CA VAL A 211 9.18 -21.86 3.22
C VAL A 211 8.78 -20.70 2.31
N ARG A 212 7.86 -19.84 2.73
CA ARG A 212 7.50 -18.63 1.95
C ARG A 212 8.68 -17.64 1.93
N PRO A 213 8.97 -16.95 0.82
CA PRO A 213 10.07 -15.97 0.78
C PRO A 213 9.99 -14.92 1.89
N CYS A 214 8.79 -14.36 2.15
CA CYS A 214 8.59 -13.36 3.20
C CYS A 214 8.91 -13.87 4.63
N GLU A 215 8.92 -15.17 4.86
CA GLU A 215 9.23 -15.82 6.13
C GLU A 215 10.64 -16.45 6.14
N ALA A 216 11.40 -16.29 5.05
CA ALA A 216 12.71 -16.91 4.94
C ALA A 216 13.63 -16.47 6.08
N PRO A 217 14.23 -17.42 6.84
CA PRO A 217 15.15 -17.07 7.92
C PRO A 217 16.35 -16.31 7.35
N GLY A 218 16.86 -15.35 8.12
CA GLY A 218 18.00 -14.54 7.71
C GLY A 218 19.28 -15.36 7.54
N PHE A 219 19.98 -15.17 6.43
CA PHE A 219 21.28 -15.75 6.15
C PHE A 219 22.20 -14.75 5.45
N CYS A 220 23.51 -15.04 5.41
CA CYS A 220 24.51 -14.18 4.79
C CYS A 220 25.09 -14.82 3.53
N ALA A 221 25.38 -14.00 2.51
CA ALA A 221 26.33 -14.42 1.48
C ALA A 221 27.75 -14.52 2.09
N VAL A 222 28.62 -15.35 1.50
CA VAL A 222 29.98 -15.59 2.03
C VAL A 222 30.80 -14.32 2.17
N ASN A 223 30.62 -13.37 1.25
CA ASN A 223 31.32 -12.08 1.23
C ASN A 223 30.57 -10.97 2.00
N SER A 224 29.50 -11.29 2.69
CA SER A 224 28.76 -10.31 3.51
C SER A 224 29.61 -9.79 4.65
N CYS A 225 29.39 -8.55 5.01
CA CYS A 225 30.07 -7.86 6.09
C CYS A 225 29.09 -7.37 7.14
N ALA A 226 29.50 -7.39 8.40
CA ALA A 226 28.71 -6.87 9.51
C ALA A 226 28.63 -5.34 9.45
N LEU A 227 27.50 -4.79 9.91
CA LEU A 227 27.35 -3.34 10.12
C LEU A 227 28.37 -2.85 11.14
N LYS A 228 28.98 -1.70 10.88
CA LYS A 228 29.92 -1.03 11.80
C LYS A 228 29.43 0.39 12.05
N ASN A 229 29.86 0.93 13.17
CA ASN A 229 29.65 2.34 13.47
C ASN A 229 30.22 3.22 12.35
N GLY A 230 29.42 4.13 11.83
CA GLY A 230 29.76 4.99 10.71
C GLY A 230 29.31 4.47 9.33
N ASP A 231 28.85 3.24 9.20
CA ASP A 231 28.27 2.77 7.96
C ASP A 231 26.94 3.48 7.67
N ALA A 232 26.63 3.72 6.40
CA ALA A 232 25.37 4.28 5.98
C ALA A 232 24.38 3.18 5.55
N ILE A 233 23.12 3.35 5.92
CA ILE A 233 22.05 2.42 5.54
C ILE A 233 21.08 3.15 4.60
N LEU A 234 20.86 2.59 3.42
CA LEU A 234 19.92 3.09 2.43
C LEU A 234 18.82 2.05 2.18
N PHE A 235 17.58 2.41 2.43
CA PHE A 235 16.43 1.67 1.96
C PHE A 235 16.09 2.07 0.52
N PHE A 236 16.41 1.20 -0.43
CA PHE A 236 16.03 1.38 -1.83
C PHE A 236 14.61 0.84 -2.02
N ASN A 237 13.65 1.61 -1.50
CA ASN A 237 12.26 1.23 -1.48
C ASN A 237 11.50 1.88 -2.65
N THR A 238 10.84 1.07 -3.47
CA THR A 238 9.94 1.54 -4.53
C THR A 238 8.50 1.66 -4.05
N LYS A 239 8.25 1.37 -2.78
CA LYS A 239 6.97 1.44 -2.10
C LYS A 239 7.15 2.04 -0.71
N ARG A 240 6.11 2.67 -0.20
CA ARG A 240 6.07 3.13 1.20
C ARG A 240 5.87 1.93 2.11
N THR A 241 6.94 1.31 2.45
CA THR A 241 6.93 0.11 3.29
C THR A 241 7.18 0.50 4.74
N ASN A 242 6.51 -0.17 5.67
CA ASN A 242 6.84 -0.07 7.09
C ASN A 242 8.03 -0.99 7.38
N TYR A 243 9.12 -0.40 7.85
CA TYR A 243 10.33 -1.08 8.30
C TYR A 243 10.62 -0.87 9.78
N ASP A 244 9.64 -0.41 10.58
CA ASP A 244 9.86 -0.06 11.99
C ASP A 244 10.55 -1.18 12.77
N ASN A 245 10.14 -2.43 12.56
CA ASN A 245 10.72 -3.55 13.31
C ASN A 245 12.14 -3.88 12.87
N LEU A 246 12.42 -3.78 11.57
CA LEU A 246 13.76 -3.95 11.03
C LEU A 246 14.67 -2.81 11.54
N ILE A 247 14.24 -1.57 11.46
CA ILE A 247 14.99 -0.41 11.94
C ILE A 247 15.22 -0.53 13.44
N LYS A 248 14.17 -0.85 14.20
CA LYS A 248 14.25 -1.05 15.66
C LYS A 248 15.24 -2.14 16.02
N SER A 249 15.21 -3.28 15.31
CA SER A 249 16.11 -4.39 15.56
C SER A 249 17.59 -4.03 15.31
N ILE A 250 17.86 -3.08 14.42
CA ILE A 250 19.21 -2.55 14.19
C ILE A 250 19.56 -1.50 15.26
N VAL A 251 18.75 -0.48 15.46
CA VAL A 251 19.02 0.66 16.34
C VAL A 251 19.15 0.24 17.82
N ASP A 252 18.28 -0.63 18.31
CA ASP A 252 18.32 -1.07 19.71
C ASP A 252 19.55 -1.93 20.01
N GLN A 253 19.99 -2.75 19.07
CA GLN A 253 21.17 -3.59 19.19
C GLN A 253 22.47 -2.80 19.09
N GLU A 254 22.49 -1.77 18.27
CA GLU A 254 23.63 -0.88 18.13
C GLU A 254 24.03 -0.28 19.48
N LYS A 255 23.07 0.27 20.21
CA LYS A 255 23.30 0.85 21.53
C LYS A 255 23.90 -0.15 22.54
N GLU A 256 23.41 -1.40 22.51
CA GLU A 256 23.90 -2.47 23.39
C GLU A 256 25.33 -2.90 23.04
N ILE A 257 25.63 -3.02 21.72
CA ILE A 257 26.92 -3.54 21.23
C ILE A 257 28.04 -2.54 21.44
N TYR A 258 27.79 -1.29 21.05
CA TYR A 258 28.84 -0.27 21.08
C TYR A 258 28.96 0.46 22.42
N LYS A 259 27.99 0.28 23.34
CA LYS A 259 27.97 0.88 24.68
C LYS A 259 28.24 2.39 24.67
N THR A 260 27.86 3.07 23.62
CA THR A 260 28.08 4.51 23.43
C THR A 260 26.76 5.17 23.03
N ASP A 261 26.48 6.34 23.58
CA ASP A 261 25.33 7.14 23.19
C ASP A 261 25.51 7.79 21.79
N ASN A 262 26.71 7.67 21.20
CA ASN A 262 27.07 8.27 19.92
C ASN A 262 27.21 7.22 18.82
N VAL A 263 26.22 6.41 18.66
CA VAL A 263 26.20 5.49 17.51
C VAL A 263 25.73 6.27 16.30
N ASN A 264 26.45 6.13 15.18
CA ASN A 264 26.19 6.85 13.96
C ASN A 264 26.01 5.88 12.80
N LEU A 265 24.81 5.29 12.72
CA LEU A 265 24.33 4.58 11.52
C LEU A 265 23.27 5.46 10.86
N PRO A 266 23.64 6.42 9.99
CA PRO A 266 22.66 7.24 9.31
C PRO A 266 21.83 6.38 8.37
N PHE A 267 20.50 6.53 8.48
CA PHE A 267 19.52 5.90 7.63
C PHE A 267 19.08 6.88 6.56
N TYR A 268 18.89 6.36 5.35
CA TYR A 268 18.35 7.06 4.20
C TYR A 268 17.30 6.18 3.51
N SER A 269 16.41 6.79 2.75
CA SER A 269 15.46 6.04 1.92
C SER A 269 15.28 6.70 0.56
N LEU A 270 14.86 5.92 -0.42
CA LEU A 270 14.58 6.43 -1.76
C LEU A 270 13.33 7.30 -1.75
N ILE A 271 12.23 6.77 -1.23
CA ILE A 271 10.97 7.47 -1.00
C ILE A 271 10.61 7.41 0.48
N HIS A 272 9.69 8.23 0.90
CA HIS A 272 9.21 8.27 2.27
C HIS A 272 8.81 6.87 2.78
N LEU A 273 9.35 6.45 3.92
CA LEU A 273 8.97 5.22 4.60
C LEU A 273 7.77 5.46 5.52
N ASP A 274 6.92 4.43 5.65
CA ASP A 274 5.88 4.40 6.68
C ASP A 274 6.51 3.96 8.01
N THR A 275 7.13 4.90 8.70
CA THR A 275 7.92 4.65 9.89
C THR A 275 7.78 5.78 10.90
N LYS A 276 7.92 5.45 12.19
CA LYS A 276 7.99 6.45 13.27
C LYS A 276 9.36 7.13 13.38
N TYR A 277 10.37 6.65 12.64
CA TYR A 277 11.72 7.20 12.62
C TYR A 277 11.82 8.32 11.58
N GLU A 278 12.52 9.40 11.93
CA GLU A 278 12.81 10.48 10.98
C GLU A 278 13.96 10.07 10.05
N ILE A 279 13.63 9.51 8.89
CA ILE A 279 14.60 9.08 7.89
C ILE A 279 14.54 10.02 6.70
N PRO A 280 15.65 10.70 6.38
CA PRO A 280 15.75 11.51 5.16
C PRO A 280 15.53 10.66 3.90
N PHE A 281 14.83 11.20 2.92
CA PHE A 281 14.53 10.51 1.68
C PHE A 281 14.85 11.36 0.44
N PHE A 282 15.12 10.71 -0.69
CA PHE A 282 15.55 11.37 -1.92
C PHE A 282 14.39 11.97 -2.70
N ALA A 283 13.18 11.41 -2.56
CA ALA A 283 12.02 12.03 -3.16
C ALA A 283 11.84 13.42 -2.57
N GLU A 284 11.69 14.41 -3.43
CA GLU A 284 11.15 15.67 -2.95
C GLU A 284 9.81 15.38 -2.31
N SER A 285 9.53 16.00 -1.15
CA SER A 285 8.22 15.94 -0.54
C SER A 285 7.23 16.54 -1.52
N VAL A 286 6.65 15.71 -2.37
CA VAL A 286 5.56 16.12 -3.24
C VAL A 286 4.42 16.48 -2.28
N PHE A 287 4.18 17.77 -2.14
CA PHE A 287 3.05 18.24 -1.37
C PHE A 287 1.80 17.76 -2.12
N TYR A 288 1.11 16.77 -1.57
CA TYR A 288 -0.10 16.21 -2.16
C TYR A 288 -1.25 17.24 -1.99
N GLU A 289 -1.26 18.25 -2.85
CA GLU A 289 -2.25 19.33 -2.79
C GLU A 289 -3.70 18.84 -2.89
N ASN A 290 -3.90 17.65 -3.42
CA ASN A 290 -5.21 17.06 -3.65
C ASN A 290 -5.51 15.86 -2.74
N ASN A 291 -4.79 15.68 -1.63
CA ASN A 291 -5.17 14.68 -0.62
C ASN A 291 -6.51 15.05 0.05
N LEU A 292 -7.14 14.06 0.67
CA LEU A 292 -8.45 14.26 1.30
C LEU A 292 -8.43 15.42 2.31
N ALA A 293 -7.41 15.50 3.17
CA ALA A 293 -7.29 16.55 4.18
C ALA A 293 -7.26 17.95 3.56
N SER A 294 -6.45 18.13 2.51
CA SER A 294 -6.34 19.41 1.79
C SER A 294 -7.63 19.78 1.10
N LEU A 295 -8.31 18.80 0.47
CA LEU A 295 -9.59 19.03 -0.19
C LEU A 295 -10.67 19.44 0.80
N LEU A 296 -10.77 18.78 1.94
CA LEU A 296 -11.72 19.12 3.00
C LEU A 296 -11.43 20.50 3.61
N ALA A 297 -10.15 20.83 3.85
CA ALA A 297 -9.76 22.12 4.39
C ALA A 297 -10.12 23.26 3.42
N LYS A 298 -9.80 23.12 2.13
CA LYS A 298 -10.17 24.10 1.07
C LYS A 298 -11.68 24.33 1.00
N ALA A 299 -12.47 23.29 1.26
CA ALA A 299 -13.94 23.36 1.20
C ALA A 299 -14.60 23.71 2.54
N ASN A 300 -13.84 23.81 3.62
CA ASN A 300 -14.35 23.93 5.00
C ASN A 300 -15.35 22.83 5.34
N LYS A 301 -15.02 21.58 5.00
CA LYS A 301 -15.83 20.37 5.19
C LYS A 301 -15.15 19.41 6.15
N LYS A 302 -15.95 18.49 6.70
CA LYS A 302 -15.48 17.46 7.63
C LYS A 302 -15.82 16.07 7.12
N ALA A 303 -14.92 15.12 7.41
CA ALA A 303 -15.11 13.72 7.10
C ALA A 303 -15.03 12.85 8.37
N LEU A 304 -15.81 11.78 8.34
CA LEU A 304 -15.69 10.65 9.27
C LEU A 304 -15.28 9.42 8.48
N ILE A 305 -14.20 8.77 8.88
CA ILE A 305 -13.74 7.52 8.29
C ILE A 305 -13.90 6.41 9.33
N ILE A 306 -14.62 5.36 8.94
CA ILE A 306 -14.94 4.21 9.78
C ILE A 306 -14.20 3.02 9.17
N SER A 307 -13.16 2.55 9.85
CA SER A 307 -12.28 1.49 9.33
C SER A 307 -11.90 0.47 10.41
N SER A 308 -11.36 -0.67 10.01
CA SER A 308 -10.89 -1.69 10.95
C SER A 308 -9.64 -1.24 11.71
N ASP A 309 -9.39 -1.81 12.89
CA ASP A 309 -8.19 -1.54 13.69
C ASP A 309 -6.89 -1.76 12.91
N LYS A 310 -6.86 -2.77 12.06
CA LYS A 310 -5.69 -3.07 11.23
C LYS A 310 -5.38 -1.97 10.20
N ASN A 311 -6.40 -1.30 9.71
CA ASN A 311 -6.28 -0.34 8.61
C ASN A 311 -6.32 1.12 9.05
N ILE A 312 -6.89 1.41 10.20
CA ILE A 312 -7.17 2.78 10.63
C ILE A 312 -5.91 3.65 10.67
N GLN A 313 -4.75 3.08 11.01
CA GLN A 313 -3.48 3.81 11.02
C GLN A 313 -3.01 4.15 9.61
N LEU A 314 -3.06 3.19 8.68
CA LEU A 314 -2.73 3.42 7.27
C LEU A 314 -3.66 4.46 6.65
N VAL A 315 -4.95 4.30 6.86
CA VAL A 315 -5.97 5.22 6.32
C VAL A 315 -5.81 6.62 6.91
N ASN A 316 -5.50 6.74 8.20
CA ASN A 316 -5.22 8.03 8.84
C ASN A 316 -4.01 8.70 8.18
N PHE A 317 -2.92 7.99 8.03
CA PHE A 317 -1.70 8.48 7.41
C PHE A 317 -1.95 8.97 5.97
N LEU A 318 -2.64 8.17 5.15
CA LEU A 318 -2.93 8.49 3.75
C LEU A 318 -3.95 9.64 3.60
N ALA A 319 -5.04 9.61 4.37
CA ALA A 319 -6.07 10.64 4.33
C ALA A 319 -5.53 12.03 4.72
N ASN A 320 -4.52 12.07 5.58
CA ASN A 320 -3.82 13.29 6.00
C ASN A 320 -2.63 13.67 5.12
N GLY A 321 -2.51 13.09 3.93
CA GLY A 321 -1.45 13.42 2.99
C GLY A 321 -0.07 12.98 3.46
N LEU A 322 0.02 11.76 3.99
CA LEU A 322 1.22 11.14 4.53
C LEU A 322 1.73 11.77 5.82
N ASN A 323 0.81 12.21 6.62
CA ASN A 323 1.13 12.85 7.90
C ASN A 323 0.36 12.18 9.03
N TYR A 324 1.02 11.90 10.14
CA TYR A 324 0.36 11.37 11.36
C TYR A 324 -0.27 12.48 12.23
N ILE A 325 -0.29 13.71 11.75
CA ILE A 325 -0.90 14.83 12.47
C ILE A 325 -2.42 14.65 12.46
N ASN A 326 -3.04 14.75 13.62
CA ASN A 326 -4.50 14.77 13.72
C ASN A 326 -5.07 16.00 12.98
N ASN A 327 -5.74 15.75 11.88
CA ASN A 327 -6.41 16.81 11.14
C ASN A 327 -7.80 17.08 11.76
N PRO A 328 -8.12 18.34 12.13
CA PRO A 328 -9.40 18.65 12.75
C PRO A 328 -10.61 18.41 11.83
N ASN A 329 -10.38 18.29 10.52
CA ASN A 329 -11.41 18.03 9.54
C ASN A 329 -11.67 16.53 9.29
N ILE A 330 -10.86 15.64 9.83
CA ILE A 330 -11.02 14.19 9.66
C ILE A 330 -11.08 13.53 11.02
N GLN A 331 -12.14 12.76 11.26
CA GLN A 331 -12.28 11.93 12.44
C GLN A 331 -12.33 10.46 12.05
N PHE A 332 -11.83 9.60 12.94
CA PHE A 332 -11.78 8.15 12.74
C PHE A 332 -12.65 7.44 13.78
N MET A 333 -13.31 6.37 13.35
CA MET A 333 -14.08 5.46 14.18
C MET A 333 -13.76 4.01 13.79
N LYS A 334 -13.81 3.10 14.75
CA LYS A 334 -13.60 1.68 14.48
C LYS A 334 -14.87 1.02 13.97
N LEU A 335 -14.72 0.06 13.02
CA LEU A 335 -15.83 -0.71 12.45
C LEU A 335 -16.53 -1.63 13.47
N ASP A 336 -15.81 -2.12 14.48
CA ASP A 336 -16.35 -2.97 15.55
C ASP A 336 -17.10 -2.21 16.63
N ASN A 337 -17.27 -0.88 16.47
CA ASN A 337 -18.02 -0.06 17.40
C ASN A 337 -19.49 -0.53 17.46
N PRO A 338 -20.01 -0.94 18.63
CA PRO A 338 -21.39 -1.39 18.79
C PRO A 338 -22.45 -0.37 18.36
N TYR A 339 -22.07 0.91 18.27
CA TYR A 339 -22.91 1.98 17.77
C TYR A 339 -23.39 1.74 16.32
N LEU A 340 -22.61 1.01 15.53
CA LEU A 340 -22.94 0.71 14.12
C LEU A 340 -23.94 -0.46 13.96
N ASN A 341 -24.37 -1.09 15.04
CA ASN A 341 -25.24 -2.27 15.00
C ASN A 341 -26.74 -1.95 15.00
N SER A 342 -27.14 -0.66 15.01
CA SER A 342 -28.55 -0.29 14.97
C SER A 342 -28.85 0.78 13.91
N LEU A 343 -30.03 0.67 13.29
CA LEU A 343 -30.49 1.63 12.29
C LEU A 343 -30.61 3.05 12.88
N GLU A 344 -31.07 3.18 14.12
CA GLU A 344 -31.23 4.45 14.81
C GLU A 344 -29.89 5.17 15.00
N ASN A 345 -28.88 4.43 15.40
CA ASN A 345 -27.53 4.95 15.58
C ASN A 345 -26.89 5.37 14.25
N ILE A 346 -27.03 4.53 13.22
CA ILE A 346 -26.54 4.86 11.86
C ILE A 346 -27.29 6.09 11.31
N GLN A 347 -28.59 6.20 11.55
CA GLN A 347 -29.37 7.36 11.18
C GLN A 347 -28.88 8.62 11.91
N THR A 348 -28.65 8.54 13.21
CA THR A 348 -28.07 9.65 13.98
C THR A 348 -26.69 10.03 13.48
N LEU A 349 -25.85 9.05 13.20
CA LEU A 349 -24.50 9.26 12.66
C LEU A 349 -24.53 9.96 11.30
N ILE A 350 -25.41 9.53 10.40
CA ILE A 350 -25.50 10.12 9.06
C ILE A 350 -26.26 11.45 9.10
N ASP A 351 -27.44 11.54 9.72
CA ASP A 351 -28.29 12.72 9.64
C ASP A 351 -27.82 13.87 10.53
N GLN A 352 -27.32 13.57 11.75
CA GLN A 352 -27.10 14.58 12.80
C GLN A 352 -25.62 14.92 13.04
N SER A 353 -24.67 14.09 12.59
CA SER A 353 -23.25 14.38 12.78
C SER A 353 -22.79 15.62 12.00
N PRO A 354 -21.68 16.25 12.39
CA PRO A 354 -21.14 17.41 11.68
C PRO A 354 -20.37 17.05 10.40
N TYR A 355 -20.29 15.78 10.03
CA TYR A 355 -19.50 15.30 8.89
C TYR A 355 -20.35 15.32 7.62
N GLU A 356 -19.84 15.93 6.56
CA GLU A 356 -20.47 15.93 5.24
C GLU A 356 -20.06 14.72 4.39
N LEU A 357 -18.85 14.20 4.61
CA LEU A 357 -18.36 12.98 3.98
C LEU A 357 -18.24 11.88 5.05
N ILE A 358 -18.83 10.72 4.81
CA ILE A 358 -18.72 9.55 5.68
C ILE A 358 -18.23 8.38 4.84
N ILE A 359 -17.13 7.77 5.25
CA ILE A 359 -16.52 6.63 4.55
C ILE A 359 -16.60 5.41 5.47
N PHE A 360 -17.33 4.38 5.04
CA PHE A 360 -17.30 3.06 5.64
C PHE A 360 -16.28 2.23 4.85
N ASP A 361 -15.21 1.80 5.50
CA ASP A 361 -14.11 1.07 4.89
C ASP A 361 -14.06 -0.37 5.41
N TYR A 362 -14.79 -1.25 4.72
CA TYR A 362 -14.81 -2.68 4.99
C TYR A 362 -13.75 -3.40 4.18
N HIS A 363 -13.00 -4.26 4.84
CA HIS A 363 -12.02 -5.14 4.23
C HIS A 363 -12.44 -6.59 4.44
N MET A 364 -12.52 -7.36 3.34
CA MET A 364 -12.78 -8.79 3.43
C MET A 364 -11.51 -9.52 3.85
N ASP A 365 -11.56 -10.24 4.96
CA ASP A 365 -10.49 -11.14 5.36
C ASP A 365 -10.60 -12.45 4.55
N VAL A 366 -9.69 -12.60 3.60
CA VAL A 366 -9.65 -13.73 2.67
C VAL A 366 -8.79 -14.89 3.17
N SER A 367 -8.26 -14.78 4.39
CA SER A 367 -7.48 -15.85 5.04
C SER A 367 -8.36 -16.97 5.64
N GLY A 368 -9.68 -16.74 5.72
CA GLY A 368 -10.65 -17.67 6.27
C GLY A 368 -11.18 -18.69 5.28
N THR A 369 -12.14 -19.50 5.74
CA THR A 369 -12.90 -20.44 4.89
C THR A 369 -13.92 -19.69 4.01
N ILE A 370 -14.46 -20.37 2.99
CA ILE A 370 -15.58 -19.84 2.16
C ILE A 370 -16.77 -19.45 3.03
N ASN A 371 -17.05 -20.21 4.10
CA ASN A 371 -18.15 -19.92 5.01
C ASN A 371 -17.89 -18.66 5.84
N ASP A 372 -16.65 -18.45 6.27
CA ASP A 372 -16.26 -17.22 6.98
C ASP A 372 -16.44 -15.99 6.08
N LEU A 373 -16.03 -16.08 4.81
CA LEU A 373 -16.23 -15.02 3.83
C LEU A 373 -17.71 -14.73 3.58
N LYS A 374 -18.55 -15.76 3.44
CA LYS A 374 -20.01 -15.59 3.32
C LYS A 374 -20.61 -14.92 4.55
N ALA A 375 -20.17 -15.31 5.73
CA ALA A 375 -20.62 -14.69 6.99
C ALA A 375 -20.24 -13.22 7.06
N GLN A 376 -18.99 -12.88 6.70
CA GLN A 376 -18.52 -11.48 6.63
C GLN A 376 -19.35 -10.66 5.64
N LEU A 377 -19.56 -11.15 4.41
CA LEU A 377 -20.37 -10.46 3.41
C LEU A 377 -21.80 -10.24 3.88
N SER A 378 -22.41 -11.21 4.54
CA SER A 378 -23.77 -11.07 5.09
C SER A 378 -23.83 -10.04 6.21
N GLN A 379 -22.81 -9.95 7.07
CA GLN A 379 -22.73 -8.90 8.10
C GLN A 379 -22.56 -7.51 7.48
N ILE A 380 -21.69 -7.37 6.49
CA ILE A 380 -21.49 -6.12 5.75
C ILE A 380 -22.81 -5.69 5.07
N ASP A 381 -23.54 -6.63 4.49
CA ASP A 381 -24.80 -6.36 3.80
C ASP A 381 -25.90 -5.83 4.73
N VAL A 382 -25.96 -6.30 5.98
CA VAL A 382 -26.87 -5.78 7.00
C VAL A 382 -26.60 -4.30 7.26
N VAL A 383 -25.34 -3.92 7.48
CA VAL A 383 -24.97 -2.51 7.70
C VAL A 383 -25.21 -1.67 6.45
N LEU A 384 -24.89 -2.20 5.27
CA LEU A 384 -25.18 -1.56 3.99
C LEU A 384 -26.67 -1.27 3.83
N GLY A 385 -27.53 -2.23 4.17
CA GLY A 385 -28.98 -2.05 4.12
C GLY A 385 -29.48 -0.93 5.05
N MET A 386 -28.92 -0.81 6.25
CA MET A 386 -29.23 0.28 7.17
C MET A 386 -28.76 1.63 6.63
N VAL A 387 -27.52 1.71 6.13
CA VAL A 387 -26.98 2.93 5.50
C VAL A 387 -27.79 3.34 4.28
N ALA A 388 -28.15 2.40 3.41
CA ALA A 388 -28.96 2.69 2.23
C ALA A 388 -30.34 3.25 2.59
N ASN A 389 -31.01 2.68 3.60
CA ASN A 389 -32.30 3.19 4.11
C ASN A 389 -32.21 4.65 4.57
N VAL A 390 -31.12 5.04 5.24
CA VAL A 390 -30.92 6.42 5.69
C VAL A 390 -30.62 7.34 4.50
N CYS A 391 -29.84 6.85 3.51
CA CYS A 391 -29.44 7.68 2.37
C CYS A 391 -30.56 7.92 1.36
N VAL A 392 -31.56 7.04 1.28
CA VAL A 392 -32.67 7.17 0.35
C VAL A 392 -33.37 8.54 0.52
N ASN A 393 -33.51 9.27 -0.58
CA ASN A 393 -34.15 10.58 -0.68
C ASN A 393 -33.48 11.74 0.10
N LYS A 394 -32.34 11.54 0.70
CA LYS A 394 -31.66 12.59 1.49
C LYS A 394 -30.19 12.80 1.10
N HIS A 395 -29.45 11.75 0.89
CA HIS A 395 -27.99 11.74 0.80
C HIS A 395 -27.53 11.02 -0.47
N SER A 396 -26.26 11.25 -0.84
CA SER A 396 -25.59 10.50 -1.89
C SER A 396 -24.99 9.22 -1.29
N LEU A 397 -25.16 8.10 -1.94
CA LEU A 397 -24.55 6.82 -1.55
C LEU A 397 -23.74 6.27 -2.71
N PHE A 398 -22.46 6.03 -2.48
CA PHE A 398 -21.55 5.31 -3.35
C PHE A 398 -21.21 3.97 -2.71
N ILE A 399 -21.33 2.89 -3.47
CA ILE A 399 -20.90 1.55 -3.06
C ILE A 399 -19.86 1.10 -4.08
N THR A 400 -18.66 0.80 -3.60
CA THR A 400 -17.55 0.44 -4.46
C THR A 400 -16.50 -0.35 -3.69
N SER A 401 -15.36 -0.58 -4.32
CA SER A 401 -14.18 -1.21 -3.76
C SER A 401 -12.95 -0.40 -4.14
N LEU A 402 -11.86 -0.56 -3.43
CA LEU A 402 -10.55 -0.03 -3.86
C LEU A 402 -9.72 -1.07 -4.62
N TYR A 403 -10.04 -2.35 -4.46
CA TYR A 403 -9.50 -3.45 -5.25
C TYR A 403 -10.58 -4.53 -5.38
N GLY A 404 -10.58 -5.24 -6.51
CA GLY A 404 -11.57 -6.26 -6.84
C GLY A 404 -10.99 -7.67 -6.78
N ILE A 405 -11.76 -8.61 -6.25
CA ILE A 405 -11.49 -10.04 -6.33
C ILE A 405 -12.31 -10.57 -7.49
N LYS A 406 -11.63 -11.08 -8.52
CA LYS A 406 -12.27 -11.64 -9.72
C LYS A 406 -12.82 -13.02 -9.47
N LYS A 407 -12.09 -13.83 -8.72
CA LYS A 407 -12.40 -15.23 -8.51
C LYS A 407 -11.78 -15.74 -7.22
N MET A 408 -12.57 -16.48 -6.47
CA MET A 408 -12.09 -17.28 -5.35
C MET A 408 -12.18 -18.75 -5.77
N LEU A 409 -11.06 -19.44 -5.83
CA LEU A 409 -10.97 -20.84 -6.20
C LEU A 409 -10.59 -21.65 -4.96
N PRO A 410 -11.28 -22.79 -4.70
CA PRO A 410 -10.81 -23.70 -3.69
C PRO A 410 -9.44 -24.25 -4.09
N LEU A 411 -8.48 -24.26 -3.15
CA LEU A 411 -7.20 -24.92 -3.34
C LEU A 411 -7.44 -26.44 -3.34
N ALA A 412 -7.15 -27.06 -4.46
CA ALA A 412 -7.39 -28.51 -4.68
C ALA A 412 -6.66 -29.43 -3.67
N GLN A 413 -5.66 -28.91 -2.94
CA GLN A 413 -4.87 -29.66 -1.95
C GLN A 413 -5.46 -29.69 -0.53
N TYR A 414 -6.50 -28.88 -0.22
CA TYR A 414 -7.02 -28.70 1.13
C TYR A 414 -8.53 -28.85 1.24
N ASN A 415 -9.09 -29.97 0.79
CA ASN A 415 -10.52 -30.34 1.00
C ASN A 415 -11.54 -29.20 0.90
N GLY A 416 -11.28 -28.17 0.07
CA GLY A 416 -12.20 -27.04 -0.18
C GLY A 416 -12.24 -25.93 0.89
N GLU A 417 -11.38 -25.97 1.90
CA GLU A 417 -11.39 -24.96 2.97
C GLU A 417 -10.54 -23.71 2.67
N MET A 418 -9.47 -23.84 1.87
CA MET A 418 -8.63 -22.69 1.47
C MET A 418 -8.96 -22.21 0.06
N VAL A 419 -8.84 -20.92 -0.18
CA VAL A 419 -9.13 -20.28 -1.48
C VAL A 419 -7.90 -19.58 -2.03
N THR A 420 -7.65 -19.72 -3.33
CA THR A 420 -6.77 -18.81 -4.07
C THR A 420 -7.57 -17.64 -4.62
N ILE A 421 -6.96 -16.48 -4.67
CA ILE A 421 -7.59 -15.24 -5.09
C ILE A 421 -7.00 -14.82 -6.42
N ASP A 422 -7.87 -14.59 -7.40
CA ASP A 422 -7.54 -13.92 -8.65
C ASP A 422 -8.13 -12.50 -8.59
N TYR A 423 -7.27 -11.49 -8.76
CA TYR A 423 -7.66 -10.08 -8.66
C TYR A 423 -8.10 -9.53 -10.02
N GLU A 424 -9.00 -8.56 -9.98
CA GLU A 424 -9.49 -7.87 -11.16
C GLU A 424 -9.07 -6.39 -11.15
N MET A 425 -8.66 -5.90 -12.33
CA MET A 425 -8.29 -4.48 -12.51
C MET A 425 -9.49 -3.56 -12.62
N GLN A 426 -10.70 -4.10 -12.69
CA GLN A 426 -11.94 -3.33 -12.73
C GLN A 426 -12.73 -3.53 -11.45
N ILE A 427 -13.18 -2.42 -10.86
CA ILE A 427 -14.04 -2.42 -9.68
C ILE A 427 -15.41 -1.84 -10.03
N PRO A 428 -16.49 -2.35 -9.41
CA PRO A 428 -17.84 -1.82 -9.61
C PRO A 428 -18.03 -0.52 -8.85
N ILE A 429 -18.81 0.39 -9.40
CA ILE A 429 -19.30 1.60 -8.73
C ILE A 429 -20.81 1.64 -8.86
N PHE A 430 -21.51 1.55 -7.74
CA PHE A 430 -22.94 1.78 -7.63
C PHE A 430 -23.16 3.14 -6.99
N PHE A 431 -23.97 3.97 -7.63
CA PHE A 431 -24.27 5.33 -7.17
C PHE A 431 -25.76 5.55 -7.08
N PHE A 432 -26.18 6.06 -5.95
CA PHE A 432 -27.55 6.46 -5.69
C PHE A 432 -27.60 7.89 -5.16
N ASP A 433 -28.39 8.74 -5.80
CA ASP A 433 -28.62 10.11 -5.35
C ASP A 433 -29.89 10.69 -6.02
N TYR A 434 -30.85 11.10 -5.23
CA TYR A 434 -32.09 11.63 -5.72
C TYR A 434 -31.94 12.97 -6.48
N SER A 435 -30.89 13.76 -6.23
CA SER A 435 -30.60 15.03 -6.92
C SER A 435 -30.05 14.83 -8.33
N TYR A 436 -29.66 13.62 -8.68
CA TYR A 436 -29.12 13.25 -9.99
C TYR A 436 -30.05 12.28 -10.70
N PRO A 437 -31.21 12.74 -11.26
CA PRO A 437 -32.14 11.84 -11.92
C PRO A 437 -31.54 11.21 -13.19
N ARG A 438 -31.80 9.93 -13.41
CA ARG A 438 -31.29 9.14 -14.55
C ARG A 438 -31.67 9.72 -15.91
N SER A 439 -32.74 10.46 -15.99
CA SER A 439 -33.14 11.16 -17.21
C SER A 439 -32.16 12.25 -17.65
N LYS A 440 -31.47 12.88 -16.69
CA LYS A 440 -30.59 14.03 -16.92
C LYS A 440 -29.12 13.71 -16.80
N TYR A 441 -28.77 12.75 -15.95
CA TYR A 441 -27.38 12.44 -15.62
C TYR A 441 -27.01 11.00 -15.99
N GLY A 442 -25.71 10.73 -16.12
CA GLY A 442 -25.13 9.43 -16.31
C GLY A 442 -23.79 9.31 -15.57
N LEU A 443 -23.28 8.10 -15.44
CA LEU A 443 -21.93 7.83 -14.96
C LEU A 443 -21.07 7.34 -16.11
N ARG A 444 -19.82 7.79 -16.13
CA ARG A 444 -18.78 7.29 -17.03
C ARG A 444 -17.79 6.42 -16.25
N PRO A 445 -17.11 5.48 -16.90
CA PRO A 445 -15.96 4.82 -16.32
C PRO A 445 -14.87 5.82 -15.95
N GLY A 446 -14.06 5.47 -14.93
CA GLY A 446 -12.97 6.32 -14.47
C GLY A 446 -11.91 5.52 -13.73
N GLU A 447 -11.12 6.20 -12.93
CA GLU A 447 -10.09 5.64 -12.09
C GLU A 447 -10.49 5.69 -10.60
N THR A 448 -9.73 5.03 -9.73
CA THR A 448 -10.02 4.93 -8.29
C THR A 448 -10.09 6.31 -7.61
N ASN A 449 -9.23 7.24 -7.97
CA ASN A 449 -9.22 8.61 -7.44
C ASN A 449 -10.45 9.44 -7.86
N ASP A 450 -11.04 9.16 -9.02
CA ASP A 450 -12.26 9.83 -9.47
C ASP A 450 -13.44 9.60 -8.52
N ILE A 451 -13.45 8.49 -7.79
CA ILE A 451 -14.51 8.13 -6.84
C ILE A 451 -14.60 9.15 -5.71
N LEU A 452 -13.46 9.47 -5.08
CA LEU A 452 -13.41 10.44 -3.99
C LEU A 452 -13.83 11.84 -4.48
N HIS A 453 -13.31 12.27 -5.63
CA HIS A 453 -13.67 13.55 -6.23
C HIS A 453 -15.16 13.62 -6.58
N THR A 454 -15.75 12.52 -7.05
CA THR A 454 -17.19 12.46 -7.35
C THR A 454 -18.03 12.56 -6.07
N ALA A 455 -17.62 11.85 -5.01
CA ALA A 455 -18.30 11.91 -3.73
C ALA A 455 -18.26 13.32 -3.11
N LEU A 456 -17.12 13.99 -3.20
CA LEU A 456 -16.96 15.37 -2.73
C LEU A 456 -17.81 16.35 -3.56
N ARG A 457 -17.89 16.16 -4.88
CA ARG A 457 -18.78 16.98 -5.73
C ARG A 457 -20.25 16.92 -5.32
N CYS A 458 -20.70 15.80 -4.79
CA CYS A 458 -22.10 15.67 -4.35
C CYS A 458 -22.44 16.51 -3.12
N ILE A 459 -21.45 16.95 -2.36
CA ILE A 459 -21.63 17.74 -1.13
C ILE A 459 -21.20 19.20 -1.28
N TRP A 460 -20.35 19.51 -2.25
CA TRP A 460 -20.08 20.89 -2.60
C TRP A 460 -20.18 21.04 -4.11
N ASP A 461 -21.02 21.93 -4.53
CA ASP A 461 -21.38 22.15 -5.94
C ASP A 461 -20.22 22.76 -6.74
N THR A 462 -19.13 22.00 -6.86
CA THR A 462 -17.96 22.41 -7.66
C THR A 462 -17.89 21.61 -8.95
N ASN A 463 -17.59 22.28 -10.06
CA ASN A 463 -17.18 21.63 -11.30
C ASN A 463 -15.77 21.04 -11.15
N SER A 464 -15.61 20.08 -10.24
CA SER A 464 -14.33 19.44 -10.02
C SER A 464 -13.93 18.58 -11.23
N ILE A 465 -12.71 18.77 -11.70
CA ILE A 465 -12.04 17.88 -12.65
C ILE A 465 -12.03 16.47 -12.05
N GLY A 466 -12.36 15.43 -12.83
CA GLY A 466 -12.32 14.03 -12.34
C GLY A 466 -13.65 13.45 -11.88
N SER A 467 -14.79 14.15 -12.05
CA SER A 467 -16.10 13.59 -11.68
C SER A 467 -16.57 12.51 -12.66
N LEU A 468 -17.03 11.38 -12.11
CA LEU A 468 -17.68 10.31 -12.88
C LEU A 468 -19.08 10.70 -13.36
N ILE A 469 -19.71 11.73 -12.77
CA ILE A 469 -21.05 12.19 -13.12
C ILE A 469 -20.98 13.16 -14.31
N TYR A 470 -21.75 12.89 -15.35
CA TYR A 470 -21.91 13.79 -16.50
C TYR A 470 -23.38 14.10 -16.79
N THR A 471 -23.64 15.25 -17.43
CA THR A 471 -24.98 15.63 -17.89
C THR A 471 -25.24 15.04 -19.28
N LYS A 472 -26.29 14.25 -19.42
CA LYS A 472 -26.73 13.73 -20.72
C LYS A 472 -27.14 14.89 -21.62
N GLY A 473 -26.63 14.92 -22.83
CA GLY A 473 -26.90 16.00 -23.81
C GLY A 473 -25.71 16.90 -24.14
N ILE A 474 -24.71 17.01 -23.28
CA ILE A 474 -23.46 17.75 -23.60
C ILE A 474 -22.62 16.97 -24.60
N LEU A 475 -22.61 15.62 -24.53
CA LEU A 475 -21.89 14.76 -25.47
C LEU A 475 -22.43 14.81 -26.91
N ASN A 476 -23.74 15.04 -27.10
CA ASN A 476 -24.32 15.18 -28.45
C ASN A 476 -23.83 16.43 -29.18
N ASN A 477 -23.38 17.47 -28.46
CA ASN A 477 -22.83 18.68 -29.06
C ASN A 477 -21.33 18.59 -29.38
N ILE A 478 -20.62 17.62 -28.78
CA ILE A 478 -19.15 17.42 -29.00
C ILE A 478 -18.91 16.40 -30.11
N PHE A 479 -19.79 15.41 -30.28
CA PHE A 479 -19.64 14.33 -31.28
C PHE A 479 -20.70 14.34 -32.39
N GLY A 480 -21.64 15.24 -32.36
CA GLY A 480 -22.78 15.30 -33.28
C GLY A 480 -22.69 16.38 -34.32
N LYS A 481 -21.58 16.52 -35.02
CA LYS A 481 -21.51 17.14 -36.36
C LYS A 481 -20.42 16.42 -37.15
N LYS A 482 -20.83 15.38 -37.81
CA LYS A 482 -20.29 14.97 -39.11
C LYS A 482 -21.45 14.93 -40.08
#